data_851cd539872d4ccc5eebf0065dbb7f1d
#
_entry.id   851cd539872d4ccc5eebf0065dbb7f1d
#
_cell.length_a   1.000
_cell.length_b   1.000
_cell.length_c   1.000
_cell.angle_alpha   90.00
_cell.angle_beta   90.00
_cell.angle_gamma   90.00
#
_symmetry.space_group_name_H-M   'P 1'
#
loop_
_entity.id
_entity.type
_entity.pdbx_description
1 polymer ?
#
loop_
_entity_poly.entity_id
_entity_poly.type
_entity_poly.pdbx_seq_one_letter_code
_entity_poly.pdbx_strand_id
1 'polypeptide(L)'
;MLLAERARAARLEQILKLINRTTFGKRSEKLSADQLALALEDQAVALGEAQGLQDKTDEETERHGLVPRKRRSADTQRASLPAHLPRFEVVIEPDSLECACGGALHKIGEDRAERLDIIPAQHRVMVTIRPRYACRCCTDGVHQAPAPERVVPGGLPTEALIADVLINKYCDHLPLYRQSKIFARQGIEISRATLANWVGRGIAALQPIVDRMRVDALARSRLFVDETTVKVLAPGTGKTKTGYMWVIVCDDRAHGGADPPLALYTYMPGRGAMWARQLLGAYQGILQVDAWQAYDQFGKDDRANAGVWKSYCWAHLRRKFVDAGSDAPIAQDALQRIARIYGIEKDIRGRPPEERLAVRQERSRPLVEQLHAWFTAISPRVMAGSATSDAMKYALKRWAGFTRFLDDGRIELDNNSAERAIRPVTLQRKNALFAGHQLGAENWAAIASLVETCKMLDLEPYAYLSDVLARIITRSDTDPIDDLLPYNWVNTNAGQTMFEMSNIVTAA
;
A
#
# COMPACT_ATOMS: atom_id res chain seq x y z
N MET A 1 38.55 21.37 -15.59
CA MET A 1 37.84 20.60 -16.61
C MET A 1 38.26 19.13 -16.63
N LEU A 2 39.49 18.78 -16.97
CA LEU A 2 39.98 17.37 -17.07
C LEU A 2 39.81 16.51 -15.80
N LEU A 3 39.96 17.06 -14.59
CA LEU A 3 39.78 16.34 -13.33
C LEU A 3 38.32 16.03 -13.02
N ALA A 4 37.38 16.93 -13.35
CA ALA A 4 35.95 16.73 -13.18
C ALA A 4 35.40 15.69 -14.18
N GLU A 5 35.89 15.70 -15.42
CA GLU A 5 35.53 14.68 -16.42
C GLU A 5 36.07 13.29 -16.06
N ARG A 6 37.30 13.21 -15.51
CA ARG A 6 37.83 11.93 -15.02
C ARG A 6 37.05 11.37 -13.82
N ALA A 7 36.66 12.23 -12.88
CA ALA A 7 35.81 11.84 -11.75
C ALA A 7 34.44 11.36 -12.21
N ARG A 8 33.83 12.01 -13.22
CA ARG A 8 32.60 11.63 -13.85
C ARG A 8 32.67 10.28 -14.57
N ALA A 9 33.74 10.09 -15.35
CA ALA A 9 33.99 8.84 -16.06
C ALA A 9 34.18 7.67 -15.07
N ALA A 10 34.99 7.87 -14.02
CA ALA A 10 35.20 6.86 -12.98
C ALA A 10 33.89 6.48 -12.23
N ARG A 11 33.02 7.46 -12.00
CA ARG A 11 31.72 7.24 -11.34
C ARG A 11 30.74 6.52 -12.26
N LEU A 12 30.68 6.85 -13.55
CA LEU A 12 29.92 6.13 -14.56
C LEU A 12 30.40 4.69 -14.74
N GLU A 13 31.68 4.43 -14.70
CA GLU A 13 32.24 3.07 -14.70
C GLU A 13 31.89 2.28 -13.45
N GLN A 14 31.85 2.90 -12.26
CA GLN A 14 31.37 2.26 -11.04
C GLN A 14 29.89 1.90 -11.14
N ILE A 15 29.05 2.79 -11.67
CA ILE A 15 27.62 2.57 -11.88
C ILE A 15 27.41 1.43 -12.88
N LEU A 16 28.13 1.42 -14.01
CA LEU A 16 28.08 0.34 -15.00
C LEU A 16 28.57 -1.00 -14.44
N LYS A 17 29.62 -1.01 -13.61
CA LYS A 17 30.09 -2.21 -12.91
C LYS A 17 29.05 -2.73 -11.91
N LEU A 18 28.35 -1.82 -11.21
CA LEU A 18 27.27 -2.19 -10.29
C LEU A 18 26.08 -2.79 -11.04
N ILE A 19 25.64 -2.14 -12.13
CA ILE A 19 24.55 -2.63 -13.00
C ILE A 19 24.91 -3.99 -13.60
N ASN A 20 26.10 -4.14 -14.15
CA ASN A 20 26.55 -5.43 -14.71
C ASN A 20 26.66 -6.52 -13.64
N ARG A 21 27.08 -6.19 -12.42
CA ARG A 21 27.19 -7.15 -11.32
C ARG A 21 25.82 -7.56 -10.78
N THR A 22 24.84 -6.66 -10.76
CA THR A 22 23.47 -6.94 -10.31
C THR A 22 22.62 -7.63 -11.37
N THR A 23 22.89 -7.35 -12.66
CA THR A 23 22.09 -7.89 -13.78
C THR A 23 22.68 -9.21 -14.32
N PHE A 24 24.02 -9.40 -14.30
CA PHE A 24 24.71 -10.50 -14.97
C PHE A 24 25.70 -11.30 -14.09
N GLY A 25 25.77 -11.03 -12.77
CA GLY A 25 26.72 -11.71 -11.87
C GLY A 25 26.31 -13.16 -11.58
N LYS A 26 27.30 -14.08 -11.50
CA LYS A 26 27.15 -15.52 -11.24
C LYS A 26 26.48 -15.88 -9.89
N ARG A 27 26.23 -14.94 -9.01
CA ARG A 27 25.47 -15.04 -7.74
C ARG A 27 24.54 -13.84 -7.62
N SER A 28 23.69 -13.61 -8.62
CA SER A 28 22.62 -12.64 -8.42
C SER A 28 21.61 -13.28 -7.49
N GLU A 29 21.67 -12.94 -6.20
CA GLU A 29 20.42 -12.82 -5.44
C GLU A 29 19.57 -11.90 -6.30
N LYS A 30 18.46 -12.43 -6.84
CA LYS A 30 17.51 -11.64 -7.62
C LYS A 30 17.06 -10.55 -6.68
N LEU A 31 17.53 -9.32 -6.90
CA LEU A 31 17.08 -8.15 -6.16
C LEU A 31 15.55 -8.17 -6.20
N SER A 32 14.91 -8.11 -5.05
CA SER A 32 13.47 -7.89 -5.02
C SER A 32 13.15 -6.59 -5.75
N ALA A 33 11.93 -6.43 -6.27
CA ALA A 33 11.53 -5.18 -6.92
C ALA A 33 11.82 -3.96 -6.03
N ASP A 34 11.71 -4.12 -4.71
CA ASP A 34 12.00 -3.07 -3.71
C ASP A 34 13.51 -2.78 -3.59
N GLN A 35 14.36 -3.80 -3.67
CA GLN A 35 15.82 -3.61 -3.67
C GLN A 35 16.29 -2.96 -4.96
N LEU A 36 15.66 -3.29 -6.09
CA LEU A 36 15.91 -2.63 -7.37
C LEU A 36 15.46 -1.17 -7.33
N ALA A 37 14.29 -0.88 -6.76
CA ALA A 37 13.80 0.49 -6.57
C ALA A 37 14.77 1.31 -5.70
N LEU A 38 15.22 0.77 -4.56
CA LEU A 38 16.22 1.44 -3.70
C LEU A 38 17.54 1.69 -4.43
N ALA A 39 18.02 0.73 -5.23
CA ALA A 39 19.23 0.91 -6.01
C ALA A 39 19.06 1.99 -7.09
N LEU A 40 17.87 2.11 -7.69
CA LEU A 40 17.55 3.17 -8.65
C LEU A 40 17.41 4.54 -7.96
N GLU A 41 16.89 4.60 -6.74
CA GLU A 41 16.84 5.81 -5.92
C GLU A 41 18.25 6.31 -5.60
N ASP A 42 19.15 5.44 -5.15
CA ASP A 42 20.55 5.79 -4.88
C ASP A 42 21.26 6.31 -6.13
N GLN A 43 20.97 5.74 -7.31
CA GLN A 43 21.49 6.22 -8.58
C GLN A 43 20.94 7.60 -8.95
N ALA A 44 19.63 7.83 -8.74
CA ALA A 44 19.00 9.11 -9.00
C ALA A 44 19.57 10.21 -8.09
N VAL A 45 19.83 9.90 -6.82
CA VAL A 45 20.48 10.81 -5.87
C VAL A 45 21.90 11.15 -6.34
N ALA A 46 22.71 10.15 -6.71
CA ALA A 46 24.08 10.37 -7.19
C ALA A 46 24.13 11.18 -8.49
N LEU A 47 23.14 10.98 -9.38
CA LEU A 47 22.99 11.78 -10.60
C LEU A 47 22.66 13.24 -10.26
N GLY A 48 21.71 13.45 -9.33
CA GLY A 48 21.33 14.78 -8.85
C GLY A 48 22.51 15.54 -8.22
N GLU A 49 23.35 14.87 -7.41
CA GLU A 49 24.56 15.45 -6.85
C GLU A 49 25.56 15.88 -7.95
N ALA A 50 25.77 15.00 -8.94
CA ALA A 50 26.67 15.30 -10.05
C ALA A 50 26.17 16.48 -10.90
N GLN A 51 24.86 16.56 -11.15
CA GLN A 51 24.24 17.69 -11.84
C GLN A 51 24.37 18.98 -11.04
N GLY A 52 24.13 18.96 -9.73
CA GLY A 52 24.26 20.11 -8.86
C GLY A 52 25.71 20.68 -8.81
N LEU A 53 26.70 19.82 -8.85
CA LEU A 53 28.11 20.23 -8.96
C LEU A 53 28.42 20.84 -10.32
N GLN A 54 27.87 20.29 -11.39
CA GLN A 54 28.05 20.81 -12.74
C GLN A 54 27.38 22.17 -12.91
N ASP A 55 26.15 22.33 -12.42
CA ASP A 55 25.42 23.60 -12.46
C ASP A 55 26.20 24.72 -11.75
N LYS A 56 26.81 24.43 -10.58
CA LYS A 56 27.68 25.40 -9.86
C LYS A 56 28.91 25.80 -10.68
N THR A 57 29.55 24.84 -11.32
CA THR A 57 30.74 25.10 -12.16
C THR A 57 30.37 25.93 -13.40
N ASP A 58 29.22 25.66 -13.99
CA ASP A 58 28.72 26.40 -15.13
C ASP A 58 28.34 27.85 -14.74
N GLU A 59 27.70 28.04 -13.56
CA GLU A 59 27.40 29.38 -13.01
C GLU A 59 28.67 30.19 -12.70
N GLU A 60 29.71 29.55 -12.16
CA GLU A 60 31.00 30.21 -11.90
C GLU A 60 31.70 30.62 -13.22
N THR A 61 31.66 29.76 -14.25
CA THR A 61 32.22 30.07 -15.57
C THR A 61 31.46 31.17 -16.30
N GLU A 62 30.13 31.23 -16.16
CA GLU A 62 29.28 32.32 -16.67
C GLU A 62 29.58 33.65 -15.96
N ARG A 63 29.76 33.66 -14.63
CA ARG A 63 30.09 34.86 -13.84
C ARG A 63 31.46 35.42 -14.23
N HIS A 64 32.40 34.58 -14.63
CA HIS A 64 33.72 35.01 -15.09
C HIS A 64 33.78 35.35 -16.59
N GLY A 65 32.64 35.35 -17.29
CA GLY A 65 32.57 35.74 -18.71
C GLY A 65 33.28 34.79 -19.69
N LEU A 66 33.59 33.58 -19.24
CA LEU A 66 34.37 32.61 -20.01
C LEU A 66 33.53 31.80 -21.02
N VAL A 67 32.19 31.81 -20.88
CA VAL A 67 31.27 31.13 -21.78
C VAL A 67 29.98 31.97 -21.96
N PRO A 68 29.45 32.15 -23.18
CA PRO A 68 28.17 32.83 -23.38
C PRO A 68 27.04 32.05 -22.72
N ARG A 69 26.14 32.77 -22.04
CA ARG A 69 24.97 32.24 -21.36
C ARG A 69 24.12 31.35 -22.30
N LYS A 70 24.20 30.06 -22.14
CA LYS A 70 23.36 29.11 -22.86
C LYS A 70 21.90 29.34 -22.44
N ARG A 71 21.04 29.80 -23.38
CA ARG A 71 19.60 29.75 -23.16
C ARG A 71 19.24 28.31 -22.84
N ARG A 72 18.89 28.02 -21.59
CA ARG A 72 18.31 26.72 -21.20
C ARG A 72 17.08 26.54 -22.08
N SER A 73 17.05 25.47 -22.88
CA SER A 73 15.87 25.15 -23.68
C SER A 73 14.70 24.93 -22.72
N ALA A 74 13.58 25.61 -22.98
CA ALA A 74 12.34 25.52 -22.20
C ALA A 74 11.64 24.15 -22.30
N ASP A 75 12.33 23.15 -22.81
CA ASP A 75 11.75 21.87 -23.24
C ASP A 75 11.99 20.70 -22.26
N THR A 76 12.05 21.01 -20.98
CA THR A 76 11.66 20.01 -20.00
C THR A 76 10.18 20.28 -19.72
N GLN A 77 9.27 19.43 -20.18
CA GLN A 77 7.86 19.43 -19.80
C GLN A 77 7.81 19.29 -18.28
N ARG A 78 7.87 20.43 -17.58
CA ARG A 78 7.56 20.46 -16.15
C ARG A 78 6.09 20.12 -16.05
N ALA A 79 5.79 18.97 -15.46
CA ALA A 79 4.41 18.66 -15.10
C ALA A 79 3.85 19.87 -14.34
N SER A 80 2.70 20.36 -14.77
CA SER A 80 2.02 21.47 -14.09
C SER A 80 1.76 21.08 -12.66
N LEU A 81 2.07 21.96 -11.71
CA LEU A 81 1.77 21.71 -10.31
C LEU A 81 0.25 21.60 -10.10
N PRO A 82 -0.22 20.71 -9.19
CA PRO A 82 -1.65 20.50 -8.97
C PRO A 82 -2.39 21.79 -8.64
N ALA A 83 -3.53 22.01 -9.32
CA ALA A 83 -4.30 23.27 -9.20
C ALA A 83 -4.91 23.48 -7.80
N HIS A 84 -5.14 22.41 -7.05
CA HIS A 84 -5.73 22.46 -5.70
C HIS A 84 -4.75 22.93 -4.62
N LEU A 85 -3.44 22.98 -4.90
CA LEU A 85 -2.47 23.46 -3.92
C LEU A 85 -2.58 24.98 -3.77
N PRO A 86 -2.55 25.51 -2.52
CA PRO A 86 -2.54 26.96 -2.28
C PRO A 86 -1.28 27.59 -2.86
N ARG A 87 -1.43 28.77 -3.43
CA ARG A 87 -0.34 29.55 -4.02
C ARG A 87 -0.15 30.85 -3.24
N PHE A 88 1.09 31.17 -2.93
CA PHE A 88 1.47 32.48 -2.41
C PHE A 88 2.48 33.11 -3.38
N GLU A 89 2.35 34.42 -3.57
CA GLU A 89 3.18 35.16 -4.51
C GLU A 89 4.30 35.88 -3.75
N VAL A 90 5.51 35.75 -4.28
CA VAL A 90 6.67 36.52 -3.84
C VAL A 90 7.09 37.44 -5.00
N VAL A 91 6.91 38.70 -4.86
CA VAL A 91 7.32 39.69 -5.87
C VAL A 91 8.75 40.12 -5.55
N ILE A 92 9.61 40.02 -6.55
CA ILE A 92 11.03 40.44 -6.48
C ILE A 92 11.17 41.65 -7.40
N GLU A 93 11.29 42.82 -6.80
CA GLU A 93 11.53 44.03 -7.51
C GLU A 93 13.03 44.28 -7.73
N PRO A 94 13.44 45.03 -8.76
CA PRO A 94 14.82 45.44 -8.94
C PRO A 94 15.25 46.42 -7.80
N ASP A 95 16.55 46.49 -7.51
CA ASP A 95 17.11 47.31 -6.43
C ASP A 95 16.79 48.78 -6.57
N SER A 96 16.48 49.28 -7.77
CA SER A 96 16.06 50.65 -8.05
C SER A 96 15.00 50.65 -9.17
N LEU A 97 14.00 51.47 -9.00
CA LEU A 97 13.00 51.80 -10.01
C LEU A 97 13.33 53.12 -10.76
N GLU A 98 14.55 53.63 -10.59
CA GLU A 98 15.06 54.77 -11.34
C GLU A 98 16.06 54.32 -12.44
N CYS A 99 15.88 54.84 -13.64
CA CYS A 99 16.80 54.63 -14.76
C CYS A 99 18.07 55.47 -14.54
N ALA A 100 19.19 55.02 -15.06
CA ALA A 100 20.45 55.80 -15.03
C ALA A 100 20.35 57.18 -15.70
N CYS A 101 19.31 57.46 -16.50
CA CYS A 101 19.00 58.75 -17.06
C CYS A 101 18.19 59.68 -16.14
N GLY A 102 17.83 59.23 -14.92
CA GLY A 102 17.02 59.97 -13.95
C GLY A 102 15.50 59.82 -14.14
N GLY A 103 15.03 59.03 -15.08
CA GLY A 103 13.60 58.74 -15.32
C GLY A 103 13.07 57.57 -14.47
N ALA A 104 11.82 57.62 -14.04
CA ALA A 104 11.18 56.48 -13.36
C ALA A 104 10.93 55.33 -14.31
N LEU A 105 11.26 54.11 -13.86
CA LEU A 105 10.95 52.90 -14.61
C LEU A 105 9.46 52.54 -14.42
N HIS A 106 8.84 52.00 -15.49
CA HIS A 106 7.48 51.51 -15.43
C HIS A 106 7.43 50.02 -15.81
N LYS A 107 6.56 49.27 -15.18
CA LYS A 107 6.40 47.84 -15.41
C LYS A 107 5.86 47.57 -16.82
N ILE A 108 6.57 46.78 -17.60
CA ILE A 108 6.19 46.37 -18.97
C ILE A 108 5.80 44.89 -19.10
N GLY A 109 6.00 44.09 -18.04
CA GLY A 109 5.66 42.69 -18.00
C GLY A 109 6.18 42.03 -16.73
N GLU A 110 5.94 40.75 -16.59
CA GLU A 110 6.44 39.92 -15.50
C GLU A 110 6.70 38.51 -15.97
N ASP A 111 7.73 37.88 -15.43
CA ASP A 111 7.98 36.46 -15.57
C ASP A 111 7.48 35.75 -14.34
N ARG A 112 6.68 34.68 -14.52
CA ARG A 112 6.16 33.86 -13.42
C ARG A 112 6.83 32.49 -13.42
N ALA A 113 7.33 32.05 -12.27
CA ALA A 113 7.89 30.72 -12.06
C ALA A 113 7.26 30.08 -10.85
N GLU A 114 6.63 28.92 -11.04
CA GLU A 114 6.07 28.13 -9.93
C GLU A 114 7.10 27.14 -9.41
N ARG A 115 7.23 27.04 -8.08
CA ARG A 115 8.04 26.05 -7.37
C ARG A 115 7.21 25.40 -6.27
N LEU A 116 7.34 24.09 -6.10
CA LEU A 116 6.70 23.41 -4.97
C LEU A 116 7.43 23.78 -3.68
N ASP A 117 6.67 24.21 -2.70
CA ASP A 117 7.15 24.56 -1.35
C ASP A 117 6.45 23.70 -0.31
N ILE A 118 6.97 23.66 0.93
CA ILE A 118 6.42 22.90 2.04
C ILE A 118 6.41 23.73 3.31
N ILE A 119 5.26 23.73 3.99
CA ILE A 119 5.13 24.13 5.38
C ILE A 119 5.20 22.84 6.21
N PRO A 120 6.19 22.67 7.09
CA PRO A 120 6.27 21.50 7.96
C PRO A 120 4.98 21.32 8.75
N ALA A 121 4.57 20.07 8.98
CA ALA A 121 3.39 19.76 9.78
C ALA A 121 3.48 20.44 11.16
N GLN A 122 2.45 21.20 11.52
CA GLN A 122 2.39 21.94 12.78
C GLN A 122 1.37 21.29 13.72
N HIS A 123 1.82 21.00 14.95
CA HIS A 123 0.90 20.64 16.02
C HIS A 123 0.25 21.91 16.59
N ARG A 124 -1.04 21.79 16.93
CA ARG A 124 -1.82 22.89 17.52
C ARG A 124 -2.60 22.39 18.73
N VAL A 125 -2.97 23.29 19.63
CA VAL A 125 -3.80 22.99 20.79
C VAL A 125 -5.24 23.39 20.49
N MET A 126 -6.15 22.43 20.55
CA MET A 126 -7.59 22.70 20.52
C MET A 126 -8.09 22.98 21.93
N VAL A 127 -8.57 24.20 22.17
CA VAL A 127 -9.16 24.60 23.45
C VAL A 127 -10.67 24.49 23.36
N THR A 128 -11.26 23.55 24.10
CA THR A 128 -12.72 23.43 24.21
C THR A 128 -13.23 24.23 25.39
N ILE A 129 -14.01 25.30 25.11
CA ILE A 129 -14.60 26.16 26.13
C ILE A 129 -16.06 25.73 26.32
N ARG A 130 -16.44 25.47 27.56
CA ARG A 130 -17.81 25.09 27.94
C ARG A 130 -18.30 26.08 29.01
N PRO A 131 -18.99 27.18 28.62
CA PRO A 131 -19.52 28.16 29.58
C PRO A 131 -20.50 27.52 30.53
N ARG A 132 -20.53 28.04 31.75
CA ARG A 132 -21.53 27.69 32.78
C ARG A 132 -22.50 28.82 32.95
N TYR A 133 -23.77 28.51 32.95
CA TYR A 133 -24.85 29.48 33.11
C TYR A 133 -25.67 29.16 34.36
N ALA A 134 -26.11 30.20 35.06
CA ALA A 134 -27.01 30.07 36.17
C ALA A 134 -28.18 31.07 35.99
N CYS A 135 -29.38 30.64 36.38
CA CYS A 135 -30.55 31.54 36.38
C CYS A 135 -30.46 32.52 37.54
N ARG A 136 -30.73 33.80 37.30
CA ARG A 136 -30.81 34.82 38.36
C ARG A 136 -32.18 34.85 39.06
N CYS A 137 -33.18 34.24 38.48
CA CYS A 137 -34.58 34.28 38.97
C CYS A 137 -34.97 33.04 39.78
N CYS A 138 -34.20 31.97 39.70
CA CYS A 138 -34.45 30.71 40.45
C CYS A 138 -33.11 30.13 40.93
N THR A 139 -33.16 29.25 41.91
CA THR A 139 -32.00 28.54 42.47
C THR A 139 -31.74 27.22 41.79
N ASP A 140 -32.24 27.00 40.60
CA ASP A 140 -32.31 25.70 39.88
C ASP A 140 -31.01 25.29 39.18
N GLY A 141 -29.89 25.48 39.87
CA GLY A 141 -28.61 24.85 39.50
C GLY A 141 -27.82 25.56 38.41
N VAL A 142 -26.78 24.93 37.96
CA VAL A 142 -25.87 25.38 36.90
C VAL A 142 -26.12 24.58 35.62
N HIS A 143 -26.34 25.29 34.53
CA HIS A 143 -26.49 24.68 33.19
C HIS A 143 -25.18 24.76 32.43
N GLN A 144 -24.71 23.64 31.94
CA GLN A 144 -23.51 23.53 31.11
C GLN A 144 -23.71 22.46 30.03
N ALA A 145 -23.24 22.72 28.83
CA ALA A 145 -23.24 21.71 27.77
C ALA A 145 -22.46 20.44 28.19
N PRO A 146 -22.89 19.23 27.81
CA PRO A 146 -22.14 18.01 28.07
C PRO A 146 -20.73 18.10 27.48
N ALA A 147 -19.76 17.38 28.05
CA ALA A 147 -18.44 17.26 27.44
C ALA A 147 -18.53 16.44 26.15
N PRO A 148 -17.82 16.83 25.08
CA PRO A 148 -17.78 15.99 23.88
C PRO A 148 -17.13 14.64 24.20
N GLU A 149 -17.65 13.58 23.58
CA GLU A 149 -17.03 12.26 23.62
C GLU A 149 -15.64 12.29 23.00
N ARG A 150 -14.76 11.41 23.48
CA ARG A 150 -13.36 11.32 23.02
C ARG A 150 -12.91 9.86 23.02
N VAL A 151 -12.11 9.48 22.03
CA VAL A 151 -11.46 8.14 21.97
C VAL A 151 -10.63 7.88 23.24
N VAL A 152 -9.96 8.92 23.74
CA VAL A 152 -9.20 8.85 25.02
C VAL A 152 -9.89 9.77 26.03
N PRO A 153 -10.76 9.27 26.91
CA PRO A 153 -11.45 10.09 27.90
C PRO A 153 -10.46 10.87 28.79
N GLY A 154 -10.64 12.19 28.86
CA GLY A 154 -9.75 13.08 29.62
C GLY A 154 -8.31 13.18 29.06
N GLY A 155 -8.03 12.56 27.91
CA GLY A 155 -6.72 12.54 27.28
C GLY A 155 -6.36 13.78 26.48
N LEU A 156 -5.09 13.86 26.11
CA LEU A 156 -4.53 14.94 25.31
C LEU A 156 -4.89 14.89 23.82
N PRO A 157 -4.95 13.69 23.17
CA PRO A 157 -5.08 13.66 21.71
C PRO A 157 -6.51 13.97 21.27
N THR A 158 -6.61 14.65 20.14
CA THR A 158 -7.81 14.63 19.32
C THR A 158 -7.86 13.36 18.48
N GLU A 159 -9.00 13.03 17.92
CA GLU A 159 -9.19 11.92 17.00
C GLU A 159 -8.29 12.04 15.76
N ALA A 160 -8.08 13.27 15.28
CA ALA A 160 -7.16 13.56 14.18
C ALA A 160 -5.69 13.24 14.55
N LEU A 161 -5.26 13.54 15.78
CA LEU A 161 -3.90 13.18 16.22
C LEU A 161 -3.74 11.67 16.40
N ILE A 162 -4.79 10.98 16.85
CA ILE A 162 -4.77 9.50 16.92
C ILE A 162 -4.67 8.92 15.51
N ALA A 163 -5.42 9.44 14.55
CA ALA A 163 -5.35 9.02 13.14
C ALA A 163 -3.94 9.23 12.57
N ASP A 164 -3.31 10.38 12.84
CA ASP A 164 -1.93 10.67 12.42
C ASP A 164 -0.94 9.64 12.98
N VAL A 165 -1.02 9.32 14.27
CA VAL A 165 -0.15 8.30 14.90
C VAL A 165 -0.39 6.91 14.29
N LEU A 166 -1.63 6.56 13.96
CA LEU A 166 -1.98 5.29 13.32
C LEU A 166 -1.41 5.22 11.89
N ILE A 167 -1.59 6.28 11.09
CA ILE A 167 -1.08 6.36 9.72
C ILE A 167 0.45 6.28 9.72
N ASN A 168 1.10 7.13 10.47
CA ASN A 168 2.56 7.11 10.60
C ASN A 168 3.09 5.71 10.97
N LYS A 169 2.39 4.99 11.87
CA LYS A 169 2.83 3.67 12.31
C LYS A 169 2.57 2.56 11.27
N TYR A 170 1.40 2.52 10.68
CA TYR A 170 0.93 1.37 9.91
C TYR A 170 0.90 1.58 8.40
N CYS A 171 0.80 2.83 7.93
CA CYS A 171 0.88 3.20 6.52
C CYS A 171 2.31 3.58 6.13
N ASP A 172 2.97 4.43 6.94
CA ASP A 172 4.30 4.98 6.65
C ASP A 172 5.42 4.19 7.36
N HIS A 173 5.04 3.12 8.07
CA HIS A 173 5.95 2.19 8.72
C HIS A 173 6.90 2.82 9.74
N LEU A 174 6.46 3.91 10.42
CA LEU A 174 7.23 4.67 11.39
C LEU A 174 6.96 4.18 12.83
N PRO A 175 7.88 3.45 13.47
CA PRO A 175 7.67 2.94 14.82
C PRO A 175 7.43 4.04 15.86
N LEU A 176 6.63 3.76 16.89
CA LEU A 176 6.27 4.74 17.92
C LEU A 176 7.48 5.38 18.63
N TYR A 177 8.61 4.68 18.75
CA TYR A 177 9.81 5.25 19.35
C TYR A 177 10.42 6.36 18.48
N ARG A 178 10.26 6.28 17.14
CA ARG A 178 10.69 7.36 16.23
C ARG A 178 9.70 8.52 16.28
N GLN A 179 8.41 8.22 16.30
CA GLN A 179 7.37 9.25 16.44
C GLN A 179 7.55 10.05 17.74
N SER A 180 7.79 9.37 18.88
CA SER A 180 8.10 10.04 20.16
C SER A 180 9.30 11.00 20.04
N LYS A 181 10.36 10.60 19.32
CA LYS A 181 11.50 11.49 19.07
C LYS A 181 11.17 12.67 18.13
N ILE A 182 10.26 12.47 17.18
CA ILE A 182 9.80 13.55 16.29
C ILE A 182 9.01 14.58 17.10
N PHE A 183 8.08 14.14 17.96
CA PHE A 183 7.35 15.02 18.88
C PHE A 183 8.33 15.81 19.80
N ALA A 184 9.29 15.14 20.40
CA ALA A 184 10.28 15.77 21.27
C ALA A 184 11.11 16.86 20.55
N ARG A 185 11.47 16.69 19.27
CA ARG A 185 12.14 17.75 18.48
C ARG A 185 11.28 18.99 18.26
N GLN A 186 9.96 18.84 18.39
CA GLN A 186 8.99 19.95 18.30
C GLN A 186 8.59 20.49 19.68
N GLY A 187 9.31 20.08 20.74
CA GLY A 187 9.04 20.51 22.12
C GLY A 187 7.84 19.80 22.78
N ILE A 188 7.37 18.69 22.20
CA ILE A 188 6.20 17.95 22.71
C ILE A 188 6.68 16.62 23.28
N GLU A 189 6.68 16.51 24.61
CA GLU A 189 7.13 15.30 25.31
C GLU A 189 6.00 14.27 25.46
N ILE A 190 6.00 13.26 24.58
CA ILE A 190 5.04 12.14 24.62
C ILE A 190 5.79 10.82 24.69
N SER A 191 5.50 10.04 25.73
CA SER A 191 6.14 8.74 25.91
C SER A 191 5.64 7.71 24.89
N ARG A 192 6.48 6.71 24.58
CA ARG A 192 6.08 5.57 23.73
C ARG A 192 4.86 4.83 24.27
N ALA A 193 4.76 4.72 25.60
CA ALA A 193 3.63 4.06 26.27
C ALA A 193 2.33 4.82 26.06
N THR A 194 2.39 6.15 26.11
CA THR A 194 1.25 7.04 25.81
C THR A 194 0.79 6.86 24.39
N LEU A 195 1.72 6.90 23.40
CA LEU A 195 1.39 6.67 22.00
C LEU A 195 0.80 5.27 21.76
N ALA A 196 1.35 4.24 22.43
CA ALA A 196 0.82 2.89 22.33
C ALA A 196 -0.60 2.77 22.89
N ASN A 197 -0.90 3.47 23.99
CA ASN A 197 -2.26 3.56 24.55
C ASN A 197 -3.24 4.21 23.57
N TRP A 198 -2.85 5.32 22.91
CA TRP A 198 -3.68 5.97 21.91
C TRP A 198 -3.97 5.07 20.71
N VAL A 199 -2.93 4.38 20.21
CA VAL A 199 -3.06 3.37 19.14
C VAL A 199 -4.06 2.29 19.55
N GLY A 200 -3.92 1.70 20.73
CA GLY A 200 -4.84 0.65 21.19
C GLY A 200 -6.28 1.12 21.29
N ARG A 201 -6.51 2.32 21.85
CA ARG A 201 -7.86 2.88 21.99
C ARG A 201 -8.49 3.26 20.63
N GLY A 202 -7.69 3.86 19.73
CA GLY A 202 -8.15 4.17 18.37
C GLY A 202 -8.57 2.90 17.62
N ILE A 203 -7.80 1.82 17.72
CA ILE A 203 -8.13 0.55 17.08
C ILE A 203 -9.36 -0.09 17.69
N ALA A 204 -9.49 -0.06 19.02
CA ALA A 204 -10.69 -0.59 19.69
C ALA A 204 -11.97 0.13 19.22
N ALA A 205 -11.91 1.45 19.04
CA ALA A 205 -13.03 2.22 18.50
C ALA A 205 -13.36 1.86 17.03
N LEU A 206 -12.36 1.50 16.23
CA LEU A 206 -12.54 1.13 14.82
C LEU A 206 -12.89 -0.35 14.59
N GLN A 207 -12.77 -1.20 15.63
CA GLN A 207 -12.99 -2.64 15.50
C GLN A 207 -14.37 -3.03 14.94
N PRO A 208 -15.49 -2.37 15.32
CA PRO A 208 -16.80 -2.68 14.75
C PRO A 208 -16.83 -2.54 13.22
N ILE A 209 -16.12 -1.57 12.65
CA ILE A 209 -16.03 -1.36 11.20
C ILE A 209 -15.29 -2.53 10.55
N VAL A 210 -14.18 -2.97 11.13
CA VAL A 210 -13.40 -4.12 10.63
C VAL A 210 -14.22 -5.41 10.69
N ASP A 211 -15.01 -5.59 11.77
CA ASP A 211 -15.89 -6.75 11.92
C ASP A 211 -17.02 -6.74 10.88
N ARG A 212 -17.57 -5.57 10.57
CA ARG A 212 -18.56 -5.41 9.50
C ARG A 212 -17.95 -5.68 8.11
N MET A 213 -16.73 -5.18 7.85
CA MET A 213 -16.00 -5.50 6.63
C MET A 213 -15.76 -7.01 6.46
N ARG A 214 -15.54 -7.74 7.56
CA ARG A 214 -15.40 -9.20 7.54
C ARG A 214 -16.68 -9.88 7.06
N VAL A 215 -17.83 -9.43 7.53
CA VAL A 215 -19.13 -9.95 7.08
C VAL A 215 -19.29 -9.72 5.58
N ASP A 216 -18.99 -8.52 5.11
CA ASP A 216 -19.09 -8.18 3.69
C ASP A 216 -18.11 -8.98 2.83
N ALA A 217 -16.86 -9.14 3.29
CA ALA A 217 -15.87 -9.93 2.58
C ALA A 217 -16.33 -11.38 2.38
N LEU A 218 -16.83 -12.01 3.44
CA LEU A 218 -17.27 -13.41 3.40
C LEU A 218 -18.59 -13.62 2.66
N ALA A 219 -19.36 -12.56 2.39
CA ALA A 219 -20.55 -12.59 1.55
C ALA A 219 -20.24 -12.51 0.04
N ARG A 220 -18.98 -12.16 -0.35
CA ARG A 220 -18.59 -12.05 -1.76
C ARG A 220 -18.54 -13.40 -2.45
N SER A 221 -18.86 -13.42 -3.74
CA SER A 221 -18.86 -14.64 -4.56
C SER A 221 -17.44 -15.17 -4.86
N ARG A 222 -16.40 -14.32 -4.69
CA ARG A 222 -15.00 -14.66 -4.96
C ARG A 222 -14.06 -13.99 -3.96
N LEU A 223 -13.10 -14.77 -3.46
CA LEU A 223 -12.04 -14.32 -2.55
C LEU A 223 -10.68 -14.69 -3.10
N PHE A 224 -9.74 -13.77 -2.98
CA PHE A 224 -8.30 -14.05 -3.03
C PHE A 224 -7.79 -14.19 -1.60
N VAL A 225 -7.07 -15.26 -1.30
CA VAL A 225 -6.53 -15.48 0.05
C VAL A 225 -5.06 -15.86 -0.04
N ASP A 226 -4.28 -15.28 0.85
CA ASP A 226 -2.85 -15.60 1.00
C ASP A 226 -2.42 -15.29 2.44
N GLU A 227 -1.24 -15.74 2.85
CA GLU A 227 -0.70 -15.49 4.16
C GLU A 227 0.82 -15.26 4.15
N THR A 228 1.29 -14.45 5.10
CA THR A 228 2.72 -14.20 5.29
C THR A 228 3.10 -14.29 6.77
N THR A 229 4.35 -14.62 7.04
CA THR A 229 4.85 -14.74 8.41
C THR A 229 4.94 -13.39 9.11
N VAL A 230 4.61 -13.36 10.40
CA VAL A 230 4.81 -12.20 11.28
C VAL A 230 5.47 -12.69 12.57
N LYS A 231 6.52 -11.99 13.02
CA LYS A 231 7.15 -12.27 14.33
C LYS A 231 6.39 -11.55 15.41
N VAL A 232 6.06 -12.26 16.47
CA VAL A 232 5.45 -11.72 17.70
C VAL A 232 6.27 -12.14 18.92
N LEU A 233 6.28 -11.32 19.95
CA LEU A 233 6.97 -11.61 21.20
C LEU A 233 6.30 -12.79 21.90
N ALA A 234 7.12 -13.68 22.45
CA ALA A 234 6.69 -14.76 23.32
C ALA A 234 7.03 -14.38 24.76
N PRO A 235 6.06 -13.87 25.57
CA PRO A 235 6.32 -13.38 26.91
C PRO A 235 6.99 -14.44 27.80
N GLY A 236 7.93 -14.01 28.64
CA GLY A 236 8.65 -14.90 29.57
C GLY A 236 9.75 -15.75 28.93
N THR A 237 9.92 -15.74 27.59
CA THR A 237 10.92 -16.59 26.91
C THR A 237 12.14 -15.83 26.37
N GLY A 238 12.08 -14.49 26.33
CA GLY A 238 13.10 -13.66 25.68
C GLY A 238 13.21 -13.86 24.17
N LYS A 239 12.25 -14.56 23.55
CA LYS A 239 12.25 -14.94 22.13
C LYS A 239 11.01 -14.42 21.41
N THR A 240 11.02 -14.52 20.08
CA THR A 240 9.82 -14.34 19.26
C THR A 240 9.30 -15.68 18.78
N LYS A 241 7.98 -15.79 18.61
CA LYS A 241 7.32 -16.87 17.88
C LYS A 241 6.86 -16.39 16.51
N THR A 242 6.72 -17.30 15.58
CA THR A 242 6.18 -17.01 14.25
C THR A 242 4.67 -17.19 14.27
N GLY A 243 3.93 -16.13 13.98
CA GLY A 243 2.54 -16.17 13.59
C GLY A 243 2.38 -15.79 12.13
N TYR A 244 1.16 -15.61 11.66
CA TYR A 244 0.83 -15.34 10.25
C TYR A 244 -0.18 -14.23 10.12
N MET A 245 0.07 -13.33 9.18
CA MET A 245 -0.90 -12.36 8.71
C MET A 245 -1.58 -12.97 7.49
N TRP A 246 -2.84 -13.30 7.63
CA TRP A 246 -3.72 -13.74 6.55
C TRP A 246 -4.39 -12.54 5.93
N VAL A 247 -4.54 -12.56 4.61
CA VAL A 247 -5.27 -11.52 3.89
C VAL A 247 -6.36 -12.15 3.03
N ILE A 248 -7.55 -11.58 3.08
CA ILE A 248 -8.64 -11.80 2.15
C ILE A 248 -8.74 -10.54 1.30
N VAL A 249 -8.72 -10.69 -0.02
CA VAL A 249 -8.93 -9.57 -0.95
C VAL A 249 -10.14 -9.88 -1.81
N CYS A 250 -11.06 -8.91 -1.89
CA CYS A 250 -12.14 -8.88 -2.86
C CYS A 250 -11.85 -7.77 -3.86
N ASP A 251 -11.72 -8.11 -5.14
CA ASP A 251 -11.43 -7.14 -6.19
C ASP A 251 -11.97 -7.63 -7.53
N ASP A 252 -13.11 -7.13 -7.91
CA ASP A 252 -13.82 -7.54 -9.12
C ASP A 252 -13.55 -6.66 -10.35
N ARG A 253 -12.69 -5.63 -10.20
CA ARG A 253 -12.34 -4.69 -11.28
C ARG A 253 -11.72 -5.37 -12.48
N ALA A 254 -11.01 -6.48 -12.30
CA ALA A 254 -10.36 -7.20 -13.39
C ALA A 254 -11.34 -7.81 -14.40
N HIS A 255 -12.60 -7.99 -14.03
CA HIS A 255 -13.68 -8.46 -14.92
C HIS A 255 -14.86 -7.49 -15.01
N GLY A 256 -14.64 -6.22 -14.63
CA GLY A 256 -15.66 -5.18 -14.73
C GLY A 256 -16.79 -5.29 -13.70
N GLY A 257 -16.59 -6.02 -12.62
CA GLY A 257 -17.55 -6.13 -11.52
C GLY A 257 -17.75 -4.81 -10.80
N ALA A 258 -18.97 -4.55 -10.35
CA ALA A 258 -19.37 -3.30 -9.70
C ALA A 258 -19.07 -3.26 -8.20
N ASP A 259 -18.79 -4.40 -7.58
CA ASP A 259 -18.54 -4.48 -6.16
C ASP A 259 -17.26 -3.76 -5.77
N PRO A 260 -17.30 -2.88 -4.74
CA PRO A 260 -16.11 -2.13 -4.33
C PRO A 260 -15.02 -3.08 -3.81
N PRO A 261 -13.75 -2.81 -4.13
CA PRO A 261 -12.63 -3.61 -3.64
C PRO A 261 -12.44 -3.42 -2.14
N LEU A 262 -12.00 -4.48 -1.48
CA LEU A 262 -11.60 -4.44 -0.07
C LEU A 262 -10.47 -5.44 0.22
N ALA A 263 -9.66 -5.13 1.24
CA ALA A 263 -8.65 -6.01 1.79
C ALA A 263 -8.90 -6.19 3.30
N LEU A 264 -8.99 -7.43 3.74
CA LEU A 264 -9.20 -7.77 5.14
C LEU A 264 -8.03 -8.58 5.66
N TYR A 265 -7.34 -8.06 6.66
CA TYR A 265 -6.24 -8.76 7.31
C TYR A 265 -6.69 -9.40 8.62
N THR A 266 -6.12 -10.54 8.92
CA THR A 266 -6.37 -11.26 10.17
C THR A 266 -5.09 -11.91 10.65
N TYR A 267 -4.69 -11.63 11.88
CA TYR A 267 -3.59 -12.35 12.50
C TYR A 267 -4.05 -13.72 13.00
N MET A 268 -3.25 -14.75 12.71
CA MET A 268 -3.43 -16.11 13.23
C MET A 268 -2.09 -16.65 13.78
N PRO A 269 -2.10 -17.42 14.87
CA PRO A 269 -0.90 -18.03 15.42
C PRO A 269 -0.23 -19.07 14.51
N GLY A 270 -0.93 -19.55 13.49
CA GLY A 270 -0.44 -20.60 12.61
C GLY A 270 -0.93 -20.49 11.17
N ARG A 271 -0.42 -21.41 10.34
CA ARG A 271 -0.67 -21.52 8.91
C ARG A 271 -1.47 -22.77 8.50
N GLY A 272 -1.76 -23.65 9.45
CA GLY A 272 -2.39 -24.94 9.16
C GLY A 272 -3.87 -24.84 8.80
N ALA A 273 -4.43 -25.98 8.38
CA ALA A 273 -5.81 -26.13 7.93
C ALA A 273 -6.85 -25.57 8.93
N MET A 274 -6.60 -25.73 10.23
CA MET A 274 -7.47 -25.21 11.29
C MET A 274 -7.63 -23.69 11.19
N TRP A 275 -6.56 -22.95 10.93
CA TRP A 275 -6.57 -21.50 10.86
C TRP A 275 -7.25 -20.99 9.58
N ALA A 276 -7.03 -21.68 8.45
CA ALA A 276 -7.77 -21.40 7.22
C ALA A 276 -9.28 -21.60 7.41
N ARG A 277 -9.70 -22.67 8.13
CA ARG A 277 -11.09 -22.91 8.47
C ARG A 277 -11.66 -21.83 9.40
N GLN A 278 -10.91 -21.41 10.40
CA GLN A 278 -11.33 -20.32 11.29
C GLN A 278 -11.49 -18.99 10.54
N LEU A 279 -10.59 -18.71 9.57
CA LEU A 279 -10.64 -17.50 8.77
C LEU A 279 -11.89 -17.45 7.87
N LEU A 280 -12.13 -18.54 7.14
CA LEU A 280 -13.15 -18.60 6.08
C LEU A 280 -14.53 -19.05 6.59
N GLY A 281 -14.59 -19.72 7.75
CA GLY A 281 -15.86 -20.19 8.30
C GLY A 281 -16.64 -21.09 7.34
N ALA A 282 -17.89 -20.73 7.11
CA ALA A 282 -18.82 -21.40 6.19
C ALA A 282 -18.84 -20.75 4.79
N TYR A 283 -17.77 -20.09 4.38
CA TYR A 283 -17.69 -19.44 3.06
C TYR A 283 -18.05 -20.40 1.93
N GLN A 284 -18.80 -19.88 0.96
CA GLN A 284 -19.16 -20.56 -0.27
C GLN A 284 -18.89 -19.64 -1.45
N GLY A 285 -18.31 -20.18 -2.50
CA GLY A 285 -17.95 -19.41 -3.68
C GLY A 285 -16.56 -19.75 -4.22
N ILE A 286 -16.01 -18.85 -5.01
CA ILE A 286 -14.70 -19.03 -5.64
C ILE A 286 -13.60 -18.63 -4.66
N LEU A 287 -12.69 -19.55 -4.38
CA LEU A 287 -11.52 -19.34 -3.53
C LEU A 287 -10.24 -19.41 -4.37
N GLN A 288 -9.63 -18.24 -4.62
CA GLN A 288 -8.35 -18.13 -5.32
C GLN A 288 -7.19 -18.09 -4.32
N VAL A 289 -6.32 -19.10 -4.41
CA VAL A 289 -5.25 -19.33 -3.43
C VAL A 289 -3.99 -19.85 -4.13
N ASP A 290 -2.88 -19.89 -3.39
CA ASP A 290 -1.80 -20.80 -3.76
C ASP A 290 -2.26 -22.26 -3.56
N ALA A 291 -1.53 -23.20 -4.14
CA ALA A 291 -1.90 -24.61 -3.98
C ALA A 291 -1.32 -25.21 -2.67
N TRP A 292 -1.38 -24.45 -1.57
CA TRP A 292 -0.96 -24.91 -0.26
C TRP A 292 -1.96 -25.91 0.34
N GLN A 293 -1.45 -26.94 1.01
CA GLN A 293 -2.26 -28.04 1.54
C GLN A 293 -3.31 -27.62 2.60
N ALA A 294 -3.16 -26.48 3.24
CA ALA A 294 -4.15 -25.97 4.19
C ALA A 294 -5.53 -25.74 3.56
N TYR A 295 -5.57 -25.50 2.26
CA TYR A 295 -6.80 -25.32 1.51
C TYR A 295 -7.39 -26.64 0.95
N ASP A 296 -6.71 -27.78 1.08
CA ASP A 296 -7.20 -29.06 0.56
C ASP A 296 -8.50 -29.55 1.21
N GLN A 297 -8.81 -29.07 2.41
CA GLN A 297 -10.05 -29.37 3.13
C GLN A 297 -11.30 -28.73 2.53
N PHE A 298 -11.18 -27.60 1.81
CA PHE A 298 -12.32 -26.94 1.20
C PHE A 298 -12.69 -27.61 -0.13
N GLY A 299 -14.00 -27.62 -0.46
CA GLY A 299 -14.52 -28.21 -1.69
C GLY A 299 -14.45 -29.74 -1.72
N LYS A 300 -14.27 -30.41 -0.58
CA LYS A 300 -14.55 -31.83 -0.38
C LYS A 300 -15.99 -31.97 0.12
N ASP A 301 -16.51 -33.20 0.16
CA ASP A 301 -17.89 -33.51 0.61
C ASP A 301 -18.20 -33.15 2.08
N ASP A 302 -17.42 -32.27 2.68
CA ASP A 302 -17.71 -31.66 3.97
C ASP A 302 -18.88 -30.69 3.78
N ARG A 303 -20.04 -31.01 4.36
CA ARG A 303 -21.32 -30.28 4.20
C ARG A 303 -21.22 -28.77 4.42
N ALA A 304 -20.27 -28.32 5.23
CA ALA A 304 -20.05 -26.90 5.51
C ALA A 304 -19.37 -26.12 4.38
N ASN A 305 -18.62 -26.80 3.49
CA ASN A 305 -17.77 -26.16 2.46
C ASN A 305 -17.92 -26.80 1.08
N ALA A 306 -19.00 -27.58 0.82
CA ALA A 306 -19.23 -28.24 -0.47
C ALA A 306 -19.35 -27.24 -1.64
N GLY A 307 -19.75 -26.01 -1.38
CA GLY A 307 -19.87 -24.91 -2.37
C GLY A 307 -18.60 -24.13 -2.64
N VAL A 308 -17.42 -24.53 -2.12
CA VAL A 308 -16.16 -23.80 -2.36
C VAL A 308 -15.47 -24.34 -3.60
N TRP A 309 -15.25 -23.47 -4.59
CA TRP A 309 -14.54 -23.76 -5.83
C TRP A 309 -13.14 -23.18 -5.79
N LYS A 310 -12.15 -24.03 -5.54
CA LYS A 310 -10.73 -23.61 -5.46
C LYS A 310 -10.16 -23.39 -6.85
N SER A 311 -9.51 -22.24 -7.05
CA SER A 311 -8.67 -21.94 -8.20
C SER A 311 -7.25 -21.64 -7.75
N TYR A 312 -6.26 -22.25 -8.42
CA TYR A 312 -4.87 -22.13 -8.02
C TYR A 312 -4.08 -21.15 -8.88
N CYS A 313 -3.16 -20.47 -8.24
CA CYS A 313 -2.35 -19.40 -8.82
C CYS A 313 -1.30 -19.94 -9.83
N TRP A 314 -1.42 -19.54 -11.09
CA TRP A 314 -0.46 -19.88 -12.13
C TRP A 314 0.89 -19.16 -11.94
N ALA A 315 0.93 -18.01 -11.27
CA ALA A 315 2.19 -17.35 -10.95
C ALA A 315 3.07 -18.23 -10.05
N HIS A 316 2.48 -18.91 -9.06
CA HIS A 316 3.20 -19.89 -8.23
C HIS A 316 3.68 -21.10 -9.02
N LEU A 317 2.87 -21.63 -9.93
CA LEU A 317 3.30 -22.69 -10.84
C LEU A 317 4.47 -22.23 -11.72
N ARG A 318 4.34 -21.04 -12.33
CA ARG A 318 5.39 -20.45 -13.16
C ARG A 318 6.70 -20.28 -12.39
N ARG A 319 6.63 -19.79 -11.14
CA ARG A 319 7.80 -19.59 -10.27
C ARG A 319 8.57 -20.90 -10.07
N LYS A 320 7.89 -22.02 -9.86
CA LYS A 320 8.56 -23.32 -9.72
C LYS A 320 9.40 -23.71 -10.95
N PHE A 321 8.95 -23.39 -12.16
CA PHE A 321 9.75 -23.60 -13.37
C PHE A 321 10.89 -22.58 -13.51
N VAL A 322 10.70 -21.34 -13.08
CA VAL A 322 11.78 -20.33 -13.01
C VAL A 322 12.87 -20.77 -12.04
N ASP A 323 12.50 -21.31 -10.88
CA ASP A 323 13.43 -21.77 -9.84
C ASP A 323 14.20 -23.05 -10.28
N ALA A 324 13.72 -23.78 -11.28
CA ALA A 324 14.45 -24.89 -11.90
C ALA A 324 15.69 -24.45 -12.69
N GLY A 325 15.82 -23.15 -12.98
CA GLY A 325 17.00 -22.54 -13.58
C GLY A 325 16.91 -22.32 -15.09
N SER A 326 17.79 -21.46 -15.59
CA SER A 326 17.92 -21.15 -17.03
C SER A 326 18.47 -22.31 -17.85
N ASP A 327 19.21 -23.20 -17.22
CA ASP A 327 19.90 -24.33 -17.88
C ASP A 327 19.02 -25.59 -17.96
N ALA A 328 17.72 -25.47 -17.63
CA ALA A 328 16.74 -26.57 -17.72
C ALA A 328 15.83 -26.38 -18.96
N PRO A 329 16.14 -27.00 -20.12
CA PRO A 329 15.42 -26.77 -21.39
C PRO A 329 13.91 -27.04 -21.28
N ILE A 330 13.55 -28.11 -20.57
CA ILE A 330 12.15 -28.50 -20.35
C ILE A 330 11.41 -27.46 -19.50
N ALA A 331 12.07 -26.85 -18.50
CA ALA A 331 11.48 -25.78 -17.72
C ALA A 331 11.28 -24.52 -18.56
N GLN A 332 12.21 -24.21 -19.46
CA GLN A 332 12.09 -23.07 -20.39
C GLN A 332 10.93 -23.28 -21.38
N ASP A 333 10.75 -24.50 -21.93
CA ASP A 333 9.61 -24.81 -22.79
C ASP A 333 8.28 -24.69 -22.02
N ALA A 334 8.21 -25.16 -20.77
CA ALA A 334 7.05 -24.96 -19.91
C ALA A 334 6.72 -23.46 -19.73
N LEU A 335 7.74 -22.63 -19.46
CA LEU A 335 7.58 -21.19 -19.30
C LEU A 335 7.06 -20.49 -20.56
N GLN A 336 7.54 -20.91 -21.75
CA GLN A 336 7.04 -20.36 -23.02
C GLN A 336 5.57 -20.72 -23.26
N ARG A 337 5.17 -21.97 -22.96
CA ARG A 337 3.78 -22.43 -23.08
C ARG A 337 2.87 -21.66 -22.12
N ILE A 338 3.29 -21.49 -20.87
CA ILE A 338 2.57 -20.71 -19.86
C ILE A 338 2.44 -19.24 -20.29
N ALA A 339 3.49 -18.64 -20.87
CA ALA A 339 3.48 -17.27 -21.33
C ALA A 339 2.41 -16.99 -22.40
N ARG A 340 2.10 -17.97 -23.27
CA ARG A 340 1.03 -17.84 -24.26
C ARG A 340 -0.35 -17.70 -23.61
N ILE A 341 -0.61 -18.42 -22.51
CA ILE A 341 -1.86 -18.34 -21.75
C ILE A 341 -1.97 -16.94 -21.12
N TYR A 342 -0.89 -16.44 -20.51
CA TYR A 342 -0.85 -15.07 -19.97
C TYR A 342 -1.06 -14.00 -21.04
N GLY A 343 -0.60 -14.22 -22.27
CA GLY A 343 -0.84 -13.33 -23.40
C GLY A 343 -2.34 -13.16 -23.67
N ILE A 344 -3.10 -14.25 -23.69
CA ILE A 344 -4.56 -14.21 -23.88
C ILE A 344 -5.24 -13.46 -22.72
N GLU A 345 -4.86 -13.77 -21.48
CA GLU A 345 -5.42 -13.10 -20.31
C GLU A 345 -5.19 -11.57 -20.30
N LYS A 346 -4.05 -11.12 -20.83
CA LYS A 346 -3.78 -9.69 -21.03
C LYS A 346 -4.78 -9.03 -21.98
N ASP A 347 -5.15 -9.73 -23.06
CA ASP A 347 -6.07 -9.21 -24.10
C ASP A 347 -7.51 -9.06 -23.59
N ILE A 348 -7.91 -9.89 -22.61
CA ILE A 348 -9.28 -9.95 -22.10
C ILE A 348 -9.47 -9.28 -20.74
N ARG A 349 -8.43 -8.67 -20.20
CA ARG A 349 -8.50 -7.98 -18.90
C ARG A 349 -9.48 -6.81 -18.98
N GLY A 350 -10.33 -6.66 -17.93
CA GLY A 350 -11.35 -5.62 -17.86
C GLY A 350 -12.62 -5.93 -18.65
N ARG A 351 -12.68 -7.06 -19.38
CA ARG A 351 -13.88 -7.48 -20.08
C ARG A 351 -14.87 -8.21 -19.16
N PRO A 352 -16.18 -8.17 -19.47
CA PRO A 352 -17.19 -8.92 -18.72
C PRO A 352 -16.89 -10.43 -18.64
N PRO A 353 -17.38 -11.13 -17.61
CA PRO A 353 -17.11 -12.55 -17.40
C PRO A 353 -17.48 -13.45 -18.58
N GLU A 354 -18.59 -13.15 -19.24
CA GLU A 354 -19.11 -13.92 -20.40
C GLU A 354 -18.14 -13.84 -21.58
N GLU A 355 -17.64 -12.64 -21.90
CA GLU A 355 -16.65 -12.45 -22.95
C GLU A 355 -15.32 -13.12 -22.63
N ARG A 356 -14.87 -13.01 -21.38
CA ARG A 356 -13.66 -13.68 -20.92
C ARG A 356 -13.80 -15.20 -21.05
N LEU A 357 -14.94 -15.73 -20.63
CA LEU A 357 -15.23 -17.15 -20.73
C LEU A 357 -15.20 -17.61 -22.19
N ALA A 358 -15.87 -16.93 -23.09
CA ALA A 358 -15.91 -17.26 -24.53
C ALA A 358 -14.50 -17.32 -25.15
N VAL A 359 -13.68 -16.27 -24.94
CA VAL A 359 -12.29 -16.23 -25.43
C VAL A 359 -11.43 -17.32 -24.80
N ARG A 360 -11.59 -17.63 -23.52
CA ARG A 360 -10.87 -18.70 -22.85
C ARG A 360 -11.23 -20.08 -23.40
N GLN A 361 -12.50 -20.33 -23.70
CA GLN A 361 -12.93 -21.57 -24.35
C GLN A 361 -12.31 -21.73 -25.73
N GLU A 362 -12.28 -20.70 -26.53
CA GLU A 362 -11.77 -20.71 -27.89
C GLU A 362 -10.23 -20.78 -27.92
N ARG A 363 -9.54 -19.92 -27.15
CA ARG A 363 -8.09 -19.69 -27.31
C ARG A 363 -7.25 -20.32 -26.19
N SER A 364 -7.69 -20.27 -24.92
CA SER A 364 -6.89 -20.73 -23.80
C SER A 364 -7.05 -22.23 -23.55
N ARG A 365 -8.26 -22.79 -23.69
CA ARG A 365 -8.53 -24.21 -23.45
C ARG A 365 -7.64 -25.12 -24.29
N PRO A 366 -7.50 -24.96 -25.61
CA PRO A 366 -6.60 -25.78 -26.41
C PRO A 366 -5.14 -25.73 -25.95
N LEU A 367 -4.64 -24.56 -25.55
CA LEU A 367 -3.27 -24.41 -25.05
C LEU A 367 -3.06 -25.12 -23.70
N VAL A 368 -4.05 -25.04 -22.82
CA VAL A 368 -4.01 -25.68 -21.49
C VAL A 368 -4.08 -27.21 -21.65
N GLU A 369 -4.91 -27.72 -22.53
CA GLU A 369 -5.00 -29.18 -22.84
C GLU A 369 -3.71 -29.66 -23.46
N GLN A 370 -3.12 -28.94 -24.41
CA GLN A 370 -1.80 -29.28 -24.97
C GLN A 370 -0.70 -29.27 -23.93
N LEU A 371 -0.72 -28.33 -22.98
CA LEU A 371 0.23 -28.27 -21.88
C LEU A 371 0.08 -29.46 -20.94
N HIS A 372 -1.15 -29.89 -20.63
CA HIS A 372 -1.42 -31.04 -19.82
C HIS A 372 -0.89 -32.33 -20.48
N ALA A 373 -1.23 -32.55 -21.77
CA ALA A 373 -0.77 -33.69 -22.54
C ALA A 373 0.77 -33.72 -22.60
N TRP A 374 1.38 -32.55 -22.79
CA TRP A 374 2.83 -32.45 -22.83
C TRP A 374 3.46 -32.73 -21.46
N PHE A 375 2.93 -32.21 -20.34
CA PHE A 375 3.41 -32.54 -18.99
C PHE A 375 3.30 -34.06 -18.72
N THR A 376 2.18 -34.65 -19.08
CA THR A 376 1.95 -36.09 -18.90
C THR A 376 2.95 -36.94 -19.68
N ALA A 377 3.24 -36.59 -20.94
CA ALA A 377 4.17 -37.32 -21.81
C ALA A 377 5.64 -37.14 -21.37
N ILE A 378 6.03 -35.96 -20.89
CA ILE A 378 7.42 -35.63 -20.56
C ILE A 378 7.77 -36.01 -19.11
N SER A 379 6.82 -35.94 -18.17
CA SER A 379 7.07 -36.18 -16.72
C SER A 379 7.82 -37.53 -16.44
N PRO A 380 7.53 -38.64 -17.09
CA PRO A 380 8.29 -39.89 -16.87
C PRO A 380 9.74 -39.83 -17.36
N ARG A 381 10.08 -38.90 -18.26
CA ARG A 381 11.40 -38.76 -18.88
C ARG A 381 12.28 -37.75 -18.15
N VAL A 382 11.73 -37.01 -17.17
CA VAL A 382 12.46 -36.02 -16.36
C VAL A 382 13.02 -36.72 -15.13
N MET A 383 14.28 -36.43 -14.81
CA MET A 383 14.95 -37.02 -13.65
C MET A 383 14.14 -36.79 -12.37
N ALA A 384 13.79 -37.84 -11.67
CA ALA A 384 13.05 -37.79 -10.42
C ALA A 384 13.82 -36.99 -9.37
N GLY A 385 13.10 -36.12 -8.61
CA GLY A 385 13.71 -35.26 -7.62
C GLY A 385 14.35 -34.01 -8.19
N SER A 386 14.37 -33.78 -9.51
CA SER A 386 14.76 -32.49 -10.08
C SER A 386 13.67 -31.44 -9.84
N ALA A 387 14.05 -30.17 -9.75
CA ALA A 387 13.11 -29.06 -9.59
C ALA A 387 12.05 -29.02 -10.71
N THR A 388 12.42 -29.36 -11.94
CA THR A 388 11.50 -29.48 -13.08
C THR A 388 10.49 -30.63 -12.88
N SER A 389 10.93 -31.80 -12.41
CA SER A 389 10.02 -32.91 -12.08
C SER A 389 9.03 -32.55 -10.99
N ASP A 390 9.51 -31.86 -9.94
CA ASP A 390 8.67 -31.44 -8.82
C ASP A 390 7.65 -30.37 -9.23
N ALA A 391 8.03 -29.43 -10.12
CA ALA A 391 7.13 -28.44 -10.71
C ALA A 391 6.02 -29.11 -11.54
N MET A 392 6.35 -30.12 -12.35
CA MET A 392 5.36 -30.88 -13.13
C MET A 392 4.41 -31.67 -12.24
N LYS A 393 4.94 -32.39 -11.24
CA LYS A 393 4.12 -33.13 -10.26
C LYS A 393 3.18 -32.20 -9.50
N TYR A 394 3.66 -31.05 -9.12
CA TYR A 394 2.84 -30.01 -8.46
C TYR A 394 1.67 -29.58 -9.34
N ALA A 395 1.91 -29.33 -10.64
CA ALA A 395 0.87 -28.98 -11.60
C ALA A 395 -0.14 -30.11 -11.80
N LEU A 396 0.35 -31.31 -12.17
CA LEU A 396 -0.50 -32.46 -12.51
C LEU A 396 -1.37 -32.95 -11.35
N LYS A 397 -0.82 -32.96 -10.13
CA LYS A 397 -1.57 -33.34 -8.92
C LYS A 397 -2.78 -32.43 -8.64
N ARG A 398 -2.72 -31.18 -9.10
CA ARG A 398 -3.70 -30.14 -8.79
C ARG A 398 -4.33 -29.52 -10.04
N TRP A 399 -4.26 -30.24 -11.16
CA TRP A 399 -4.63 -29.73 -12.49
C TRP A 399 -6.04 -29.15 -12.54
N ALA A 400 -7.02 -29.82 -11.94
CA ALA A 400 -8.41 -29.36 -11.90
C ALA A 400 -8.55 -27.94 -11.30
N GLY A 401 -7.76 -27.59 -10.28
CA GLY A 401 -7.76 -26.24 -9.71
C GLY A 401 -7.08 -25.21 -10.61
N PHE A 402 -6.03 -25.60 -11.34
CA PHE A 402 -5.36 -24.74 -12.32
C PHE A 402 -6.23 -24.46 -13.56
N THR A 403 -7.13 -25.37 -13.93
CA THR A 403 -8.00 -25.21 -15.10
C THR A 403 -9.34 -24.53 -14.80
N ARG A 404 -9.65 -24.29 -13.54
CA ARG A 404 -10.95 -23.73 -13.12
C ARG A 404 -11.28 -22.39 -13.78
N PHE A 405 -10.27 -21.57 -14.09
CA PHE A 405 -10.45 -20.27 -14.77
C PHE A 405 -11.05 -20.42 -16.18
N LEU A 406 -10.95 -21.59 -16.79
CA LEU A 406 -11.57 -21.89 -18.09
C LEU A 406 -13.08 -22.05 -17.99
N ASP A 407 -13.62 -22.31 -16.81
CA ASP A 407 -15.03 -22.64 -16.61
C ASP A 407 -15.84 -21.46 -16.03
N ASP A 408 -15.15 -20.42 -15.53
CA ASP A 408 -15.79 -19.21 -15.00
C ASP A 408 -14.97 -17.96 -15.33
N GLY A 409 -15.59 -17.03 -16.05
CA GLY A 409 -14.96 -15.79 -16.50
C GLY A 409 -14.54 -14.83 -15.38
N ARG A 410 -15.08 -14.98 -14.17
CA ARG A 410 -14.72 -14.17 -12.98
C ARG A 410 -13.37 -14.57 -12.39
N ILE A 411 -12.92 -15.81 -12.61
CA ILE A 411 -11.68 -16.33 -12.03
C ILE A 411 -10.47 -15.68 -12.71
N GLU A 412 -9.52 -15.18 -11.92
CA GLU A 412 -8.23 -14.71 -12.41
C GLU A 412 -7.24 -15.87 -12.58
N LEU A 413 -6.27 -15.71 -13.47
CA LEU A 413 -5.24 -16.71 -13.71
C LEU A 413 -4.30 -16.86 -12.49
N ASP A 414 -4.11 -15.78 -11.73
CA ASP A 414 -3.20 -15.74 -10.60
C ASP A 414 -3.83 -15.14 -9.32
N ASN A 415 -3.07 -15.18 -8.22
CA ASN A 415 -3.45 -14.63 -6.92
C ASN A 415 -2.76 -13.30 -6.64
N ASN A 416 -2.35 -12.55 -7.67
CA ASN A 416 -1.55 -11.33 -7.53
C ASN A 416 -2.25 -10.23 -6.71
N SER A 417 -3.58 -10.23 -6.61
CA SER A 417 -4.30 -9.28 -5.76
C SER A 417 -3.96 -9.47 -4.28
N ALA A 418 -3.96 -10.73 -3.80
CA ALA A 418 -3.53 -11.04 -2.43
C ALA A 418 -2.02 -10.85 -2.25
N GLU A 419 -1.18 -11.22 -3.24
CA GLU A 419 0.27 -11.00 -3.17
C GLU A 419 0.62 -9.51 -3.05
N ARG A 420 -0.08 -8.63 -3.79
CA ARG A 420 0.10 -7.18 -3.65
C ARG A 420 -0.30 -6.67 -2.28
N ALA A 421 -1.41 -7.17 -1.71
CA ALA A 421 -1.86 -6.81 -0.39
C ALA A 421 -0.90 -7.27 0.73
N ILE A 422 -0.09 -8.31 0.50
CA ILE A 422 0.94 -8.76 1.45
C ILE A 422 2.16 -7.81 1.49
N ARG A 423 2.44 -7.04 0.43
CA ARG A 423 3.64 -6.19 0.35
C ARG A 423 3.79 -5.20 1.52
N PRO A 424 2.76 -4.44 1.96
CA PRO A 424 2.87 -3.54 3.10
C PRO A 424 3.31 -4.27 4.38
N VAL A 425 2.82 -5.50 4.59
CA VAL A 425 3.21 -6.34 5.73
C VAL A 425 4.70 -6.70 5.65
N THR A 426 5.21 -7.01 4.46
CA THR A 426 6.64 -7.34 4.27
C THR A 426 7.55 -6.12 4.45
N LEU A 427 7.11 -4.93 4.05
CA LEU A 427 7.83 -3.67 4.28
C LEU A 427 7.88 -3.32 5.76
N GLN A 428 6.77 -3.42 6.47
CA GLN A 428 6.71 -3.18 7.91
C GLN A 428 7.69 -4.07 8.69
N ARG A 429 7.88 -5.33 8.29
CA ARG A 429 8.86 -6.23 8.92
C ARG A 429 10.31 -5.76 8.79
N LYS A 430 10.64 -4.95 7.78
CA LYS A 430 11.98 -4.36 7.64
C LYS A 430 12.19 -3.19 8.60
N ASN A 431 11.13 -2.49 8.97
CA ASN A 431 11.16 -1.33 9.88
C ASN A 431 10.92 -1.70 11.35
N ALA A 432 10.20 -2.80 11.60
CA ALA A 432 9.89 -3.32 12.93
C ALA A 432 10.21 -4.82 13.00
N LEU A 433 11.09 -5.22 13.92
CA LEU A 433 11.55 -6.61 14.05
C LEU A 433 10.42 -7.58 14.41
N PHE A 434 9.36 -7.09 15.05
CA PHE A 434 8.20 -7.86 15.49
C PHE A 434 6.99 -6.93 15.68
N ALA A 435 5.79 -7.51 15.64
CA ALA A 435 4.53 -6.76 15.79
C ALA A 435 4.15 -6.45 17.26
N GLY A 436 5.05 -6.64 18.23
CA GLY A 436 4.73 -6.64 19.65
C GLY A 436 4.24 -8.02 20.10
N HIS A 437 3.28 -8.06 21.03
CA HIS A 437 2.58 -9.27 21.43
C HIS A 437 1.52 -9.67 20.39
N GLN A 438 0.79 -10.75 20.65
CA GLN A 438 -0.30 -11.21 19.79
C GLN A 438 -1.32 -10.09 19.51
N LEU A 439 -1.79 -9.40 20.55
CA LEU A 439 -2.70 -8.25 20.40
C LEU A 439 -2.11 -7.16 19.50
N GLY A 440 -0.81 -6.93 19.52
CA GLY A 440 -0.15 -5.98 18.62
C GLY A 440 -0.24 -6.39 17.14
N ALA A 441 -0.21 -7.69 16.86
CA ALA A 441 -0.40 -8.22 15.51
C ALA A 441 -1.88 -8.18 15.07
N GLU A 442 -2.81 -8.43 15.98
CA GLU A 442 -4.25 -8.29 15.76
C GLU A 442 -4.62 -6.83 15.48
N ASN A 443 -4.09 -5.91 16.27
CA ASN A 443 -4.24 -4.47 16.05
C ASN A 443 -3.67 -4.02 14.70
N TRP A 444 -2.52 -4.55 14.32
CA TRP A 444 -1.96 -4.28 13.00
C TRP A 444 -2.87 -4.78 11.89
N ALA A 445 -3.42 -5.99 12.00
CA ALA A 445 -4.37 -6.55 11.04
C ALA A 445 -5.59 -5.65 10.86
N ALA A 446 -6.18 -5.16 11.96
CA ALA A 446 -7.34 -4.29 11.93
C ALA A 446 -7.06 -3.00 11.16
N ILE A 447 -5.98 -2.28 11.50
CA ILE A 447 -5.64 -1.02 10.80
C ILE A 447 -5.21 -1.26 9.36
N ALA A 448 -4.47 -2.33 9.07
CA ALA A 448 -4.09 -2.67 7.70
C ALA A 448 -5.34 -2.90 6.83
N SER A 449 -6.40 -3.49 7.38
CA SER A 449 -7.66 -3.69 6.65
C SER A 449 -8.28 -2.35 6.21
N LEU A 450 -8.31 -1.36 7.09
CA LEU A 450 -8.85 -0.04 6.78
C LEU A 450 -7.94 0.72 5.80
N VAL A 451 -6.65 0.82 6.11
CA VAL A 451 -5.68 1.59 5.31
C VAL A 451 -5.55 1.03 3.89
N GLU A 452 -5.39 -0.28 3.74
CA GLU A 452 -5.20 -0.86 2.41
C GLU A 452 -6.51 -0.85 1.61
N THR A 453 -7.67 -0.96 2.25
CA THR A 453 -8.96 -0.75 1.58
C THR A 453 -9.13 0.69 1.10
N CYS A 454 -8.77 1.68 1.92
CA CYS A 454 -8.76 3.09 1.47
C CYS A 454 -7.88 3.27 0.23
N LYS A 455 -6.66 2.72 0.23
CA LYS A 455 -5.75 2.79 -0.93
C LYS A 455 -6.31 2.10 -2.19
N MET A 456 -7.02 0.98 -2.04
CA MET A 456 -7.69 0.31 -3.16
C MET A 456 -8.84 1.13 -3.77
N LEU A 457 -9.41 2.05 -2.98
CA LEU A 457 -10.51 2.95 -3.34
C LEU A 457 -10.04 4.36 -3.71
N ASP A 458 -8.72 4.60 -3.76
CA ASP A 458 -8.12 5.92 -3.97
C ASP A 458 -8.56 6.97 -2.93
N LEU A 459 -8.88 6.52 -1.71
CA LEU A 459 -9.20 7.37 -0.58
C LEU A 459 -7.93 7.71 0.21
N GLU A 460 -7.85 8.95 0.70
CA GLU A 460 -6.77 9.36 1.58
C GLU A 460 -6.98 8.77 2.99
N PRO A 461 -6.10 7.87 3.48
CA PRO A 461 -6.35 7.11 4.70
C PRO A 461 -6.40 7.95 5.98
N TYR A 462 -5.65 9.06 6.05
CA TYR A 462 -5.70 9.95 7.21
C TYR A 462 -7.04 10.70 7.29
N ALA A 463 -7.53 11.23 6.16
CA ALA A 463 -8.82 11.90 6.10
C ALA A 463 -9.95 10.95 6.51
N TYR A 464 -9.91 9.72 6.02
CA TYR A 464 -10.85 8.67 6.40
C TYR A 464 -10.80 8.38 7.90
N LEU A 465 -9.63 8.03 8.46
CA LEU A 465 -9.51 7.64 9.86
C LEU A 465 -9.84 8.78 10.83
N SER A 466 -9.47 10.02 10.51
CA SER A 466 -9.76 11.17 11.37
C SER A 466 -11.26 11.48 11.46
N ASP A 467 -11.99 11.39 10.34
CA ASP A 467 -13.43 11.58 10.28
C ASP A 467 -14.16 10.45 10.99
N VAL A 468 -13.79 9.22 10.65
CA VAL A 468 -14.48 8.03 11.18
C VAL A 468 -14.26 7.86 12.68
N LEU A 469 -13.05 8.14 13.21
CA LEU A 469 -12.82 8.14 14.66
C LEU A 469 -13.71 9.17 15.36
N ALA A 470 -13.86 10.37 14.81
CA ALA A 470 -14.72 11.40 15.39
C ALA A 470 -16.22 11.01 15.37
N ARG A 471 -16.64 10.29 14.34
CA ARG A 471 -18.04 9.89 14.16
C ARG A 471 -18.42 8.64 14.96
N ILE A 472 -17.53 7.63 14.99
CA ILE A 472 -17.85 6.34 15.65
C ILE A 472 -18.05 6.49 17.16
N ILE A 473 -17.29 7.38 17.82
CA ILE A 473 -17.39 7.58 19.26
C ILE A 473 -18.69 8.25 19.71
N THR A 474 -19.40 8.88 18.80
CA THR A 474 -20.70 9.52 19.09
C THR A 474 -21.89 8.58 18.86
N ARG A 475 -21.64 7.35 18.40
CA ARG A 475 -22.68 6.35 18.12
C ARG A 475 -22.81 5.36 19.27
N SER A 476 -24.03 4.89 19.46
CA SER A 476 -24.33 3.76 20.33
C SER A 476 -24.06 2.43 19.61
N ASP A 477 -23.92 1.34 20.36
CA ASP A 477 -23.70 -0.01 19.81
C ASP A 477 -24.82 -0.49 18.87
N THR A 478 -25.99 0.17 18.90
CA THR A 478 -27.15 -0.16 18.06
C THR A 478 -27.26 0.68 16.81
N ASP A 479 -26.46 1.75 16.69
CA ASP A 479 -26.50 2.64 15.53
C ASP A 479 -25.86 1.96 14.30
N PRO A 480 -26.45 2.14 13.11
CA PRO A 480 -25.84 1.61 11.89
C PRO A 480 -24.48 2.25 11.63
N ILE A 481 -23.53 1.45 11.15
CA ILE A 481 -22.15 1.89 10.86
C ILE A 481 -21.78 1.75 9.38
N ASP A 482 -22.73 1.37 8.54
CA ASP A 482 -22.47 1.09 7.12
C ASP A 482 -21.93 2.31 6.35
N ASP A 483 -22.30 3.53 6.75
CA ASP A 483 -21.79 4.78 6.20
C ASP A 483 -20.36 5.12 6.63
N LEU A 484 -19.80 4.38 7.60
CA LEU A 484 -18.42 4.49 8.06
C LEU A 484 -17.48 3.51 7.36
N LEU A 485 -18.02 2.54 6.60
CA LEU A 485 -17.21 1.60 5.83
C LEU A 485 -16.43 2.34 4.73
N PRO A 486 -15.16 1.99 4.46
CA PRO A 486 -14.35 2.71 3.49
C PRO A 486 -15.02 2.87 2.12
N TYR A 487 -15.71 1.85 1.66
CA TYR A 487 -16.36 1.85 0.34
C TYR A 487 -17.72 2.56 0.31
N ASN A 488 -18.25 3.00 1.44
CA ASN A 488 -19.47 3.80 1.56
C ASN A 488 -19.19 5.21 2.09
N TRP A 489 -17.93 5.46 2.51
CA TRP A 489 -17.57 6.72 3.12
C TRP A 489 -17.52 7.84 2.09
N VAL A 490 -18.18 8.94 2.45
CA VAL A 490 -18.15 10.18 1.68
C VAL A 490 -17.39 11.22 2.48
N ASN A 491 -16.38 11.81 1.86
CA ASN A 491 -15.65 12.92 2.48
C ASN A 491 -16.54 14.15 2.53
N THR A 492 -17.16 14.39 3.69
CA THR A 492 -18.00 15.57 3.92
C THR A 492 -17.19 16.85 4.03
N ASN A 493 -15.87 16.76 4.20
CA ASN A 493 -14.93 17.87 4.32
C ASN A 493 -14.16 18.17 3.02
N ALA A 494 -14.53 17.55 1.90
CA ALA A 494 -13.82 17.68 0.62
C ALA A 494 -13.79 19.11 0.03
N GLY A 495 -14.53 20.07 0.60
CA GLY A 495 -14.47 21.48 0.22
C GLY A 495 -13.71 22.37 1.22
N GLN A 496 -13.34 21.85 2.38
CA GLN A 496 -12.58 22.59 3.39
C GLN A 496 -11.11 22.19 3.28
N THR A 497 -10.32 23.03 2.63
CA THR A 497 -8.87 22.87 2.69
C THR A 497 -8.43 22.95 4.15
N MET A 498 -7.37 22.20 4.54
CA MET A 498 -6.80 22.28 5.90
C MET A 498 -6.54 23.73 6.37
N PHE A 499 -6.47 24.68 5.45
CA PHE A 499 -6.27 26.10 5.68
C PHE A 499 -7.59 26.82 6.10
N GLU A 500 -8.75 26.39 5.60
CA GLU A 500 -10.04 27.01 5.97
C GLU A 500 -10.52 26.56 7.34
N MET A 501 -10.15 25.35 7.79
CA MET A 501 -10.39 24.92 9.18
C MET A 501 -9.63 25.76 10.22
N SER A 502 -8.58 26.48 9.83
CA SER A 502 -7.86 27.41 10.72
C SER A 502 -8.61 28.74 10.95
N ASN A 503 -9.52 29.12 10.05
CA ASN A 503 -10.21 30.42 10.08
C ASN A 503 -11.63 30.36 10.64
N ILE A 504 -12.22 29.18 10.88
CA ILE A 504 -13.58 29.06 11.45
C ILE A 504 -13.61 29.44 12.97
N VAL A 505 -12.46 29.53 13.62
CA VAL A 505 -12.37 29.85 15.07
C VAL A 505 -12.34 31.34 15.36
N THR A 506 -12.27 32.23 14.36
CA THR A 506 -12.21 33.70 14.56
C THR A 506 -13.52 34.44 14.29
N ALA A 507 -14.61 33.73 13.98
CA ALA A 507 -15.91 34.36 13.71
C ALA A 507 -17.04 33.65 14.49
N ALA A 508 -17.02 33.77 15.83
CA ALA A 508 -18.18 33.56 16.71
C ALA A 508 -17.98 34.30 18.03
#